data_2703bc20d75fcf33e4d2af6848870bb9
#
_entry.id   2703bc20d75fcf33e4d2af6848870bb9
#
_cell.length_a   1.000
_cell.length_b   1.000
_cell.length_c   1.000
_cell.angle_alpha   90.00
_cell.angle_beta   90.00
_cell.angle_gamma   90.00
#
_symmetry.space_group_name_H-M   'P 1'
#
loop_
_entity.id
_entity.type
_entity.pdbx_description
1 polymer ?
#
loop_
_entity_poly.entity_id
_entity_poly.type
_entity_poly.pdbx_seq_one_letter_code
_entity_poly.pdbx_strand_id
1 'polypeptide(L)'
;LYVFHGEETFLLHHYLEQMKKKLLDPLTESFNYHRLNSETFDIRSFADAVENLPMMAENTFVQVDDVDPFKMNESDRSKMTEIFSDIPDYCTVVFTFVTIPWKPDKRLKKLWEAVDANADIVEFAKQDQRDLIAWVTRHFAANKKQISSDLCAYLIEITGGTMTALNGEIDKICAYSGADQIKKTDIDAVTEPVLDAVVFQMTDLLSAGRYADALLKLQTLLKMQEEPIKILGAVGGHFRRISTARILLDNGRPASELQKLCGIPDFAARKTMEAARRFSPSFCAKAAALVLETDYKMKTSFDDNERLLELLILQLSQEA
;
A
#
# COMPACT_ATOMS: atom_id res chain seq x y z
N LEU A 1 1.24 -27.19 -4.60
CA LEU A 1 2.14 -26.18 -4.07
C LEU A 1 1.78 -24.82 -4.66
N TYR A 2 1.71 -23.81 -3.81
CA TYR A 2 1.49 -22.42 -4.22
C TYR A 2 2.59 -21.52 -3.67
N VAL A 3 2.97 -20.49 -4.44
CA VAL A 3 3.87 -19.42 -4.00
C VAL A 3 3.17 -18.10 -4.21
N PHE A 4 2.81 -17.43 -3.12
CA PHE A 4 2.14 -16.13 -3.10
C PHE A 4 3.13 -15.03 -2.77
N HIS A 5 3.30 -14.05 -3.66
CA HIS A 5 4.21 -12.93 -3.47
C HIS A 5 3.68 -11.66 -4.11
N GLY A 6 4.26 -10.51 -3.77
CA GLY A 6 3.93 -9.23 -4.39
C GLY A 6 3.68 -8.11 -3.39
N GLU A 7 3.44 -6.91 -3.92
CA GLU A 7 3.29 -5.70 -3.11
C GLU A 7 1.86 -5.55 -2.54
N GLU A 8 0.84 -6.18 -3.16
CA GLU A 8 -0.54 -6.08 -2.72
C GLU A 8 -0.87 -7.17 -1.69
N THR A 9 -0.45 -6.92 -0.46
CA THR A 9 -0.60 -7.88 0.65
C THR A 9 -2.06 -8.11 1.04
N PHE A 10 -2.97 -7.15 0.82
CA PHE A 10 -4.39 -7.33 1.09
C PHE A 10 -4.98 -8.45 0.22
N LEU A 11 -4.71 -8.43 -1.08
CA LEU A 11 -5.18 -9.50 -1.98
C LEU A 11 -4.53 -10.84 -1.66
N LEU A 12 -3.23 -10.84 -1.37
CA LEU A 12 -2.51 -12.05 -0.96
C LEU A 12 -3.21 -12.70 0.23
N HIS A 13 -3.44 -11.96 1.31
CA HIS A 13 -4.12 -12.49 2.50
C HIS A 13 -5.57 -12.87 2.21
N HIS A 14 -6.28 -12.07 1.40
CA HIS A 14 -7.66 -12.39 1.03
C HIS A 14 -7.77 -13.73 0.32
N TYR A 15 -6.94 -13.99 -0.69
CA TYR A 15 -6.95 -15.26 -1.42
C TYR A 15 -6.47 -16.43 -0.56
N LEU A 16 -5.47 -16.22 0.28
CA LEU A 16 -5.02 -17.21 1.25
C LEU A 16 -6.17 -17.66 2.19
N GLU A 17 -6.90 -16.69 2.76
CA GLU A 17 -8.05 -16.98 3.62
C GLU A 17 -9.22 -17.64 2.85
N GLN A 18 -9.44 -17.29 1.59
CA GLN A 18 -10.42 -17.96 0.74
C GLN A 18 -10.03 -19.42 0.49
N MET A 19 -8.76 -19.72 0.24
CA MET A 19 -8.26 -21.08 0.07
C MET A 19 -8.45 -21.89 1.35
N LYS A 20 -8.07 -21.34 2.49
CA LYS A 20 -8.25 -21.98 3.81
C LYS A 20 -9.71 -22.34 4.06
N LYS A 21 -10.62 -21.36 3.90
CA LYS A 21 -12.08 -21.58 4.08
C LYS A 21 -12.66 -22.63 3.14
N LYS A 22 -12.08 -22.79 1.95
CA LYS A 22 -12.55 -23.78 0.97
C LYS A 22 -12.03 -25.19 1.25
N LEU A 23 -10.81 -25.30 1.79
CA LEU A 23 -10.11 -26.58 1.92
C LEU A 23 -10.18 -27.16 3.34
N LEU A 24 -10.37 -26.33 4.36
CA LEU A 24 -10.41 -26.74 5.76
C LEU A 24 -11.83 -26.71 6.32
N ASP A 25 -12.18 -27.77 7.03
CA ASP A 25 -13.41 -27.79 7.83
C ASP A 25 -13.14 -27.04 9.15
N PRO A 26 -13.97 -26.03 9.52
CA PRO A 26 -13.81 -25.27 10.76
C PRO A 26 -13.76 -26.14 12.03
N LEU A 27 -14.39 -27.31 12.02
CA LEU A 27 -14.41 -28.23 13.18
C LEU A 27 -13.09 -28.97 13.38
N THR A 28 -12.33 -29.17 12.31
CA THR A 28 -11.07 -29.94 12.31
C THR A 28 -9.85 -29.11 11.92
N GLU A 29 -10.02 -27.80 11.71
CA GLU A 29 -8.96 -26.88 11.28
C GLU A 29 -7.74 -26.95 12.20
N SER A 30 -7.93 -27.00 13.52
CA SER A 30 -6.84 -27.05 14.51
C SER A 30 -5.92 -28.29 14.37
N PHE A 31 -6.37 -29.34 13.71
CA PHE A 31 -5.58 -30.54 13.45
C PHE A 31 -4.97 -30.58 12.05
N ASN A 32 -5.59 -29.89 11.09
CA ASN A 32 -5.27 -29.98 9.67
C ASN A 32 -4.63 -28.71 9.10
N TYR A 33 -4.51 -27.64 9.92
CA TYR A 33 -3.84 -26.41 9.55
C TYR A 33 -2.52 -26.26 10.28
N HIS A 34 -1.43 -26.19 9.53
CA HIS A 34 -0.08 -26.00 10.05
C HIS A 34 0.49 -24.68 9.53
N ARG A 35 0.94 -23.82 10.45
CA ARG A 35 1.56 -22.55 10.09
C ARG A 35 2.99 -22.50 10.61
N LEU A 36 3.92 -22.28 9.68
CA LEU A 36 5.35 -22.12 9.94
C LEU A 36 5.80 -20.74 9.46
N ASN A 37 6.69 -20.12 10.19
CA ASN A 37 7.29 -18.83 9.82
C ASN A 37 8.82 -18.92 9.98
N SER A 38 9.55 -17.85 9.62
CA SER A 38 11.00 -17.81 9.69
C SER A 38 11.60 -18.16 11.07
N GLU A 39 10.83 -17.98 12.17
CA GLU A 39 11.28 -18.27 13.53
C GLU A 39 11.00 -19.73 13.94
N THR A 40 9.89 -20.29 13.43
CA THR A 40 9.43 -21.63 13.81
C THR A 40 9.72 -22.69 12.74
N PHE A 41 10.26 -22.28 11.59
CA PHE A 41 10.52 -23.18 10.48
C PHE A 41 11.69 -24.11 10.81
N ASP A 42 11.41 -25.40 10.74
CA ASP A 42 12.38 -26.51 10.71
C ASP A 42 11.99 -27.47 9.62
N ILE A 43 12.96 -27.96 8.86
CA ILE A 43 12.71 -28.82 7.70
C ILE A 43 12.04 -30.15 8.06
N ARG A 44 12.25 -30.68 9.26
CA ARG A 44 11.59 -31.89 9.75
C ARG A 44 10.14 -31.62 10.07
N SER A 45 9.90 -30.56 10.85
CA SER A 45 8.53 -30.12 11.17
C SER A 45 7.70 -29.79 9.93
N PHE A 46 8.35 -29.22 8.90
CA PHE A 46 7.70 -28.98 7.61
C PHE A 46 7.39 -30.29 6.88
N ALA A 47 8.33 -31.24 6.81
CA ALA A 47 8.10 -32.55 6.22
C ALA A 47 6.95 -33.29 6.93
N ASP A 48 7.01 -33.35 8.27
CA ASP A 48 5.95 -33.98 9.08
C ASP A 48 4.57 -33.33 8.82
N ALA A 49 4.52 -31.99 8.70
CA ALA A 49 3.25 -31.29 8.41
C ALA A 49 2.70 -31.60 7.02
N VAL A 50 3.57 -31.81 6.02
CA VAL A 50 3.16 -32.16 4.64
C VAL A 50 2.73 -33.62 4.54
N GLU A 51 3.41 -34.53 5.22
CA GLU A 51 3.18 -35.97 5.15
C GLU A 51 2.04 -36.46 6.06
N ASN A 52 1.67 -35.67 7.09
CA ASN A 52 0.61 -36.01 7.99
C ASN A 52 -0.73 -36.19 7.27
N LEU A 53 -1.37 -37.35 7.52
CA LEU A 53 -2.71 -37.61 6.99
C LEU A 53 -3.73 -36.66 7.63
N PRO A 54 -4.72 -36.19 6.85
CA PRO A 54 -5.77 -35.33 7.38
C PRO A 54 -6.58 -36.04 8.45
N MET A 55 -6.81 -35.35 9.57
CA MET A 55 -7.53 -35.88 10.71
C MET A 55 -9.01 -35.51 10.62
N MET A 56 -9.88 -36.51 10.37
CA MET A 56 -11.33 -36.34 10.21
C MET A 56 -11.72 -35.30 9.15
N ALA A 57 -10.88 -35.11 8.13
CA ALA A 57 -11.07 -34.20 7.01
C ALA A 57 -10.49 -34.79 5.72
N GLU A 58 -10.74 -34.14 4.58
CA GLU A 58 -10.19 -34.53 3.29
C GLU A 58 -8.84 -33.96 2.98
N ASN A 59 -8.53 -32.76 3.58
CA ASN A 59 -7.34 -32.00 3.24
C ASN A 59 -6.57 -31.52 4.49
N THR A 60 -5.24 -31.41 4.33
CA THR A 60 -4.36 -30.64 5.19
C THR A 60 -3.92 -29.34 4.49
N PHE A 61 -3.62 -28.32 5.26
CA PHE A 61 -3.16 -27.03 4.75
C PHE A 61 -1.90 -26.58 5.50
N VAL A 62 -0.79 -26.45 4.79
CA VAL A 62 0.50 -26.02 5.34
C VAL A 62 0.83 -24.63 4.80
N GLN A 63 0.82 -23.65 5.67
CA GLN A 63 1.22 -22.26 5.36
C GLN A 63 2.64 -22.02 5.85
N VAL A 64 3.48 -21.46 4.96
CA VAL A 64 4.87 -21.12 5.27
C VAL A 64 5.09 -19.64 4.96
N ASP A 65 5.31 -18.83 6.00
CA ASP A 65 5.42 -17.39 5.88
C ASP A 65 6.89 -16.94 5.89
N ASP A 66 7.29 -16.20 4.85
CA ASP A 66 8.59 -15.52 4.73
C ASP A 66 9.81 -16.44 4.92
N VAL A 67 9.71 -17.68 4.45
CA VAL A 67 10.82 -18.64 4.41
C VAL A 67 11.30 -18.81 2.97
N ASP A 68 12.57 -18.51 2.72
CA ASP A 68 13.18 -18.61 1.39
C ASP A 68 13.93 -19.95 1.23
N PRO A 69 13.39 -20.92 0.47
CA PRO A 69 14.03 -22.23 0.28
C PRO A 69 15.40 -22.15 -0.40
N PHE A 70 15.61 -21.10 -1.21
CA PHE A 70 16.88 -20.91 -1.95
C PHE A 70 18.02 -20.44 -1.07
N LYS A 71 17.73 -19.94 0.15
CA LYS A 71 18.75 -19.49 1.11
C LYS A 71 19.11 -20.52 2.18
N MET A 72 18.46 -21.68 2.16
CA MET A 72 18.76 -22.78 3.09
C MET A 72 20.13 -23.41 2.81
N ASN A 73 20.65 -24.17 3.77
CA ASN A 73 21.83 -24.99 3.58
C ASN A 73 21.57 -26.13 2.57
N GLU A 74 22.60 -26.80 2.11
CA GLU A 74 22.52 -27.82 1.05
C GLU A 74 21.66 -29.03 1.46
N SER A 75 21.77 -29.49 2.69
CA SER A 75 20.98 -30.62 3.22
C SER A 75 19.49 -30.31 3.21
N ASP A 76 19.11 -29.14 3.72
CA ASP A 76 17.70 -28.72 3.81
C ASP A 76 17.13 -28.42 2.41
N ARG A 77 17.92 -27.83 1.52
CA ARG A 77 17.53 -27.65 0.10
C ARG A 77 17.25 -28.97 -0.61
N SER A 78 18.07 -30.01 -0.34
CA SER A 78 17.85 -31.34 -0.93
C SER A 78 16.51 -31.91 -0.49
N LYS A 79 16.21 -31.85 0.81
CA LYS A 79 14.92 -32.28 1.36
C LYS A 79 13.75 -31.47 0.84
N MET A 80 13.91 -30.12 0.75
CA MET A 80 12.87 -29.27 0.13
C MET A 80 12.59 -29.69 -1.32
N THR A 81 13.65 -30.00 -2.09
CA THR A 81 13.49 -30.49 -3.47
C THR A 81 12.69 -31.78 -3.53
N GLU A 82 12.96 -32.71 -2.63
CA GLU A 82 12.22 -33.99 -2.52
C GLU A 82 10.74 -33.74 -2.19
N ILE A 83 10.47 -32.94 -1.14
CA ILE A 83 9.10 -32.62 -0.73
C ILE A 83 8.33 -31.88 -1.84
N PHE A 84 8.94 -30.90 -2.51
CA PHE A 84 8.27 -30.16 -3.58
C PHE A 84 7.98 -31.02 -4.82
N SER A 85 8.72 -32.12 -5.01
CA SER A 85 8.51 -33.05 -6.11
C SER A 85 7.40 -34.08 -5.86
N ASP A 86 7.03 -34.29 -4.59
CA ASP A 86 6.06 -35.33 -4.20
C ASP A 86 5.19 -34.85 -3.01
N ILE A 87 4.40 -33.81 -3.24
CA ILE A 87 3.41 -33.34 -2.25
C ILE A 87 2.17 -34.19 -2.40
N PRO A 88 1.66 -34.83 -1.31
CA PRO A 88 0.45 -35.63 -1.37
C PRO A 88 -0.77 -34.84 -1.85
N ASP A 89 -1.66 -35.49 -2.61
CA ASP A 89 -2.88 -34.86 -3.17
C ASP A 89 -3.81 -34.26 -2.12
N TYR A 90 -3.77 -34.79 -0.89
CA TYR A 90 -4.56 -34.27 0.24
C TYR A 90 -3.91 -33.05 0.92
N CYS A 91 -2.66 -32.71 0.58
CA CYS A 91 -1.93 -31.61 1.22
C CYS A 91 -1.82 -30.39 0.32
N THR A 92 -2.28 -29.24 0.79
CA THR A 92 -2.06 -27.96 0.13
C THR A 92 -0.99 -27.16 0.86
N VAL A 93 0.12 -26.92 0.17
CA VAL A 93 1.24 -26.11 0.70
C VAL A 93 1.22 -24.75 0.06
N VAL A 94 1.26 -23.68 0.87
CA VAL A 94 1.30 -22.29 0.41
C VAL A 94 2.47 -21.55 1.06
N PHE A 95 3.43 -21.13 0.25
CA PHE A 95 4.49 -20.20 0.67
C PHE A 95 4.01 -18.78 0.43
N THR A 96 4.09 -17.92 1.46
CA THR A 96 3.79 -16.49 1.35
C THR A 96 5.04 -15.65 1.53
N PHE A 97 5.22 -14.64 0.68
CA PHE A 97 6.36 -13.71 0.71
C PHE A 97 5.81 -12.30 0.89
N VAL A 98 5.79 -11.82 2.14
CA VAL A 98 5.23 -10.52 2.53
C VAL A 98 6.32 -9.55 2.96
N THR A 99 7.22 -9.98 3.86
CA THR A 99 8.29 -9.13 4.39
C THR A 99 9.60 -9.30 3.64
N ILE A 100 9.77 -10.43 2.96
CA ILE A 100 10.94 -10.70 2.10
C ILE A 100 10.46 -10.84 0.63
N PRO A 101 11.27 -10.36 -0.35
CA PRO A 101 10.92 -10.51 -1.76
C PRO A 101 11.11 -11.94 -2.24
N TRP A 102 10.19 -12.46 -3.04
CA TRP A 102 10.38 -13.70 -3.81
C TRP A 102 11.43 -13.49 -4.89
N LYS A 103 12.63 -14.09 -4.72
CA LYS A 103 13.75 -14.01 -5.66
C LYS A 103 14.41 -15.37 -5.82
N PRO A 104 13.83 -16.28 -6.63
CA PRO A 104 14.37 -17.62 -6.79
C PRO A 104 15.76 -17.60 -7.43
N ASP A 105 16.72 -18.34 -6.86
CA ASP A 105 18.02 -18.53 -7.46
C ASP A 105 17.99 -19.69 -8.46
N LYS A 106 17.78 -19.34 -9.74
CA LYS A 106 17.70 -20.32 -10.84
C LYS A 106 19.00 -21.10 -11.11
N ARG A 107 20.11 -20.72 -10.47
CA ARG A 107 21.37 -21.49 -10.53
C ARG A 107 21.27 -22.77 -9.71
N LEU A 108 20.40 -22.82 -8.72
CA LEU A 108 20.06 -24.01 -7.93
C LEU A 108 19.03 -24.86 -8.71
N LYS A 109 19.50 -25.44 -9.84
CA LYS A 109 18.65 -26.04 -10.87
C LYS A 109 17.62 -27.04 -10.32
N LYS A 110 18.05 -28.00 -9.49
CA LYS A 110 17.17 -29.05 -8.97
C LYS A 110 15.99 -28.48 -8.18
N LEU A 111 16.26 -27.54 -7.27
CA LEU A 111 15.21 -26.90 -6.48
C LEU A 111 14.29 -26.04 -7.35
N TRP A 112 14.90 -25.26 -8.30
CA TRP A 112 14.08 -24.44 -9.21
C TRP A 112 13.18 -25.31 -10.11
N GLU A 113 13.69 -26.39 -10.68
CA GLU A 113 12.93 -27.33 -11.50
C GLU A 113 11.77 -27.96 -10.71
N ALA A 114 11.98 -28.33 -9.44
CA ALA A 114 10.92 -28.83 -8.56
C ALA A 114 9.83 -27.77 -8.30
N VAL A 115 10.21 -26.51 -8.07
CA VAL A 115 9.26 -25.40 -7.90
C VAL A 115 8.53 -25.10 -9.22
N ASP A 116 9.25 -24.95 -10.32
CA ASP A 116 8.70 -24.57 -11.63
C ASP A 116 7.70 -25.63 -12.19
N ALA A 117 7.95 -26.90 -11.88
CA ALA A 117 7.10 -27.99 -12.32
C ALA A 117 5.85 -28.22 -11.45
N ASN A 118 5.93 -27.90 -10.16
CA ASN A 118 4.89 -28.31 -9.20
C ASN A 118 4.21 -27.13 -8.48
N ALA A 119 4.69 -25.88 -8.65
CA ALA A 119 4.12 -24.72 -7.97
C ALA A 119 3.35 -23.80 -8.90
N ASP A 120 2.16 -23.38 -8.46
CA ASP A 120 1.46 -22.22 -9.00
C ASP A 120 2.03 -20.96 -8.34
N ILE A 121 2.80 -20.17 -9.10
CA ILE A 121 3.40 -18.92 -8.62
C ILE A 121 2.45 -17.77 -8.94
N VAL A 122 1.92 -17.12 -7.92
CA VAL A 122 0.93 -16.03 -8.04
C VAL A 122 1.54 -14.73 -7.53
N GLU A 123 1.68 -13.77 -8.43
CA GLU A 123 2.12 -12.42 -8.09
C GLU A 123 0.92 -11.50 -7.81
N PHE A 124 0.86 -10.95 -6.62
CA PHE A 124 -0.11 -9.91 -6.23
C PHE A 124 0.54 -8.54 -6.45
N ALA A 125 0.52 -8.08 -7.69
CA ALA A 125 1.06 -6.78 -8.05
C ALA A 125 0.22 -5.64 -7.48
N LYS A 126 0.87 -4.51 -7.19
CA LYS A 126 0.18 -3.29 -6.77
C LYS A 126 -0.86 -2.87 -7.82
N GLN A 127 -2.08 -2.63 -7.36
CA GLN A 127 -3.19 -2.30 -8.24
C GLN A 127 -3.06 -0.89 -8.79
N ASP A 128 -3.40 -0.70 -10.06
CA ASP A 128 -3.49 0.63 -10.64
C ASP A 128 -4.82 1.33 -10.24
N GLN A 129 -4.96 2.61 -10.57
CA GLN A 129 -6.15 3.39 -10.20
C GLN A 129 -7.43 2.81 -10.82
N ARG A 130 -7.38 2.29 -12.03
CA ARG A 130 -8.53 1.71 -12.73
C ARG A 130 -8.99 0.45 -12.03
N ASP A 131 -8.05 -0.40 -11.65
CA ASP A 131 -8.33 -1.66 -10.95
C ASP A 131 -8.86 -1.39 -9.54
N LEU A 132 -8.29 -0.39 -8.84
CA LEU A 132 -8.80 0.07 -7.53
C LEU A 132 -10.22 0.61 -7.64
N ILE A 133 -10.55 1.45 -8.63
CA ILE A 133 -11.92 1.95 -8.86
C ILE A 133 -12.87 0.78 -9.10
N ALA A 134 -12.49 -0.18 -9.96
CA ALA A 134 -13.32 -1.35 -10.23
C ALA A 134 -13.51 -2.21 -8.99
N TRP A 135 -12.48 -2.36 -8.16
CA TRP A 135 -12.55 -3.10 -6.90
C TRP A 135 -13.43 -2.39 -5.86
N VAL A 136 -13.26 -1.09 -5.64
CA VAL A 136 -14.09 -0.27 -4.74
C VAL A 136 -15.57 -0.35 -5.16
N THR A 137 -15.86 -0.19 -6.45
CA THR A 137 -17.22 -0.29 -7.00
C THR A 137 -17.84 -1.64 -6.68
N ARG A 138 -17.12 -2.74 -6.90
CA ARG A 138 -17.61 -4.11 -6.60
C ARG A 138 -17.83 -4.30 -5.10
N HIS A 139 -16.99 -3.71 -4.26
CA HIS A 139 -17.09 -3.84 -2.80
C HIS A 139 -18.33 -3.12 -2.25
N PHE A 140 -18.63 -1.90 -2.74
CA PHE A 140 -19.89 -1.23 -2.44
C PHE A 140 -21.11 -2.00 -2.97
N ALA A 141 -21.04 -2.56 -4.17
CA ALA A 141 -22.12 -3.36 -4.74
C ALA A 141 -22.39 -4.64 -3.92
N ALA A 142 -21.37 -5.30 -3.38
CA ALA A 142 -21.53 -6.44 -2.47
C ALA A 142 -22.31 -6.07 -1.19
N ASN A 143 -22.17 -4.81 -0.74
CA ASN A 143 -22.93 -4.22 0.37
C ASN A 143 -24.26 -3.58 -0.06
N LYS A 144 -24.75 -3.87 -1.27
CA LYS A 144 -25.98 -3.32 -1.87
C LYS A 144 -25.97 -1.80 -1.98
N LYS A 145 -24.79 -1.19 -2.15
CA LYS A 145 -24.60 0.25 -2.33
C LYS A 145 -24.10 0.55 -3.74
N GLN A 146 -24.39 1.76 -4.22
CA GLN A 146 -23.91 2.27 -5.50
C GLN A 146 -23.04 3.50 -5.27
N ILE A 147 -21.94 3.59 -6.00
CA ILE A 147 -21.01 4.71 -5.94
C ILE A 147 -20.55 5.09 -7.36
N SER A 148 -20.38 6.37 -7.64
CA SER A 148 -19.84 6.82 -8.92
C SER A 148 -18.32 6.64 -9.01
N SER A 149 -17.79 6.50 -10.22
CA SER A 149 -16.33 6.37 -10.44
C SER A 149 -15.54 7.57 -9.89
N ASP A 150 -16.12 8.78 -9.96
CA ASP A 150 -15.49 10.00 -9.42
C ASP A 150 -15.38 9.95 -7.89
N LEU A 151 -16.40 9.43 -7.23
CA LEU A 151 -16.37 9.25 -5.77
C LEU A 151 -15.45 8.09 -5.35
N CYS A 152 -15.32 7.03 -6.17
CA CYS A 152 -14.29 6.01 -5.97
C CYS A 152 -12.89 6.62 -6.04
N ALA A 153 -12.61 7.43 -7.07
CA ALA A 153 -11.32 8.10 -7.23
C ALA A 153 -11.05 9.06 -6.06
N TYR A 154 -12.06 9.80 -5.61
CA TYR A 154 -11.98 10.65 -4.44
C TYR A 154 -11.66 9.86 -3.17
N LEU A 155 -12.35 8.75 -2.90
CA LEU A 155 -12.09 7.89 -1.75
C LEU A 155 -10.66 7.33 -1.78
N ILE A 156 -10.20 6.83 -2.94
CA ILE A 156 -8.84 6.34 -3.13
C ILE A 156 -7.81 7.43 -2.81
N GLU A 157 -8.06 8.66 -3.25
CA GLU A 157 -7.16 9.78 -2.99
C GLU A 157 -7.06 10.11 -1.49
N ILE A 158 -8.19 10.26 -0.82
CA ILE A 158 -8.19 10.69 0.59
C ILE A 158 -7.71 9.61 1.57
N THR A 159 -7.77 8.33 1.17
CA THR A 159 -7.31 7.19 1.99
C THR A 159 -5.87 6.76 1.70
N GLY A 160 -5.19 7.38 0.72
CA GLY A 160 -3.85 6.98 0.29
C GLY A 160 -3.81 5.74 -0.60
N GLY A 161 -4.97 5.18 -1.00
CA GLY A 161 -5.12 4.16 -2.03
C GLY A 161 -4.61 2.76 -1.68
N THR A 162 -4.37 2.44 -0.40
CA THR A 162 -4.09 1.04 -0.01
C THR A 162 -5.40 0.26 0.11
N MET A 163 -5.42 -0.97 -0.41
CA MET A 163 -6.65 -1.79 -0.37
C MET A 163 -7.10 -2.09 1.07
N THR A 164 -6.16 -2.23 2.00
CA THR A 164 -6.47 -2.40 3.43
C THR A 164 -7.22 -1.21 4.00
N ALA A 165 -6.73 0.02 3.75
CA ALA A 165 -7.43 1.23 4.21
C ALA A 165 -8.79 1.38 3.53
N LEU A 166 -8.83 1.19 2.20
CA LEU A 166 -10.08 1.26 1.42
C LEU A 166 -11.14 0.28 1.94
N ASN A 167 -10.75 -0.95 2.28
CA ASN A 167 -11.70 -1.94 2.82
C ASN A 167 -12.38 -1.42 4.10
N GLY A 168 -11.58 -0.94 5.06
CA GLY A 168 -12.11 -0.40 6.32
C GLY A 168 -12.99 0.83 6.13
N GLU A 169 -12.60 1.73 5.19
CA GLU A 169 -13.41 2.92 4.90
C GLU A 169 -14.74 2.55 4.22
N ILE A 170 -14.74 1.61 3.27
CA ILE A 170 -15.96 1.14 2.60
C ILE A 170 -16.95 0.58 3.62
N ASP A 171 -16.47 -0.26 4.56
CA ASP A 171 -17.31 -0.84 5.60
C ASP A 171 -17.93 0.25 6.50
N LYS A 172 -17.16 1.27 6.91
CA LYS A 172 -17.65 2.40 7.69
C LYS A 172 -18.69 3.22 6.91
N ILE A 173 -18.41 3.53 5.65
CA ILE A 173 -19.33 4.31 4.81
C ILE A 173 -20.64 3.54 4.59
N CYS A 174 -20.55 2.23 4.31
CA CYS A 174 -21.73 1.38 4.14
C CYS A 174 -22.59 1.30 5.40
N ALA A 175 -21.96 1.23 6.58
CA ALA A 175 -22.65 1.21 7.86
C ALA A 175 -23.30 2.57 8.20
N TYR A 176 -22.66 3.68 7.83
CA TYR A 176 -23.16 5.04 8.09
C TYR A 176 -24.29 5.45 7.16
N SER A 177 -24.15 5.19 5.85
CA SER A 177 -25.10 5.66 4.84
C SER A 177 -26.40 4.85 4.89
N GLY A 178 -27.53 5.53 5.18
CA GLY A 178 -28.87 4.94 5.09
C GLY A 178 -29.39 4.79 3.66
N ALA A 179 -28.77 5.44 2.68
CA ALA A 179 -29.17 5.42 1.27
C ALA A 179 -28.44 4.34 0.47
N ASP A 180 -29.06 3.87 -0.63
CA ASP A 180 -28.41 2.92 -1.54
C ASP A 180 -27.32 3.59 -2.38
N GLN A 181 -27.47 4.89 -2.68
CA GLN A 181 -26.50 5.67 -3.44
C GLN A 181 -25.61 6.48 -2.51
N ILE A 182 -24.31 6.21 -2.54
CA ILE A 182 -23.29 6.91 -1.76
C ILE A 182 -23.05 8.31 -2.34
N LYS A 183 -23.02 9.30 -1.45
CA LYS A 183 -22.72 10.70 -1.77
C LYS A 183 -21.38 11.11 -1.16
N LYS A 184 -20.82 12.21 -1.67
CA LYS A 184 -19.59 12.78 -1.12
C LYS A 184 -19.72 13.11 0.37
N THR A 185 -20.89 13.59 0.79
CA THR A 185 -21.19 13.90 2.20
C THR A 185 -21.11 12.68 3.11
N ASP A 186 -21.45 11.48 2.60
CA ASP A 186 -21.37 10.25 3.39
C ASP A 186 -19.91 9.85 3.61
N ILE A 187 -19.07 10.01 2.57
CA ILE A 187 -17.63 9.79 2.66
C ILE A 187 -16.99 10.78 3.64
N ASP A 188 -17.25 12.08 3.45
CA ASP A 188 -16.66 13.16 4.27
C ASP A 188 -17.07 13.08 5.75
N ALA A 189 -18.19 12.42 6.06
CA ALA A 189 -18.70 12.29 7.42
C ALA A 189 -17.96 11.25 8.27
N VAL A 190 -17.34 10.22 7.64
CA VAL A 190 -16.76 9.08 8.36
C VAL A 190 -15.32 8.76 7.96
N THR A 191 -14.82 9.34 6.88
CA THR A 191 -13.47 9.13 6.39
C THR A 191 -12.58 10.31 6.75
N GLU A 192 -11.52 10.06 7.50
CA GLU A 192 -10.47 11.04 7.75
C GLU A 192 -9.40 10.96 6.65
N PRO A 193 -9.11 12.08 5.96
CA PRO A 193 -8.09 12.08 4.93
C PRO A 193 -6.70 11.84 5.53
N VAL A 194 -5.85 11.06 4.83
CA VAL A 194 -4.46 10.89 5.21
C VAL A 194 -3.68 12.20 5.04
N LEU A 195 -2.60 12.37 5.82
CA LEU A 195 -1.76 13.56 5.82
C LEU A 195 -1.37 14.04 4.41
N ASP A 196 -0.88 13.14 3.56
CA ASP A 196 -0.49 13.48 2.18
C ASP A 196 -1.65 14.04 1.34
N ALA A 197 -2.88 13.55 1.55
CA ALA A 197 -4.06 14.06 0.84
C ALA A 197 -4.41 15.49 1.28
N VAL A 198 -4.33 15.78 2.59
CA VAL A 198 -4.59 17.13 3.11
C VAL A 198 -3.50 18.10 2.65
N VAL A 199 -2.22 17.68 2.67
CA VAL A 199 -1.09 18.49 2.15
C VAL A 199 -1.27 18.77 0.66
N PHE A 200 -1.72 17.79 -0.12
CA PHE A 200 -2.02 17.99 -1.54
C PHE A 200 -3.13 19.05 -1.74
N GLN A 201 -4.25 18.94 -1.00
CA GLN A 201 -5.33 19.93 -1.04
C GLN A 201 -4.84 21.33 -0.62
N MET A 202 -4.00 21.40 0.40
CA MET A 202 -3.42 22.66 0.89
C MET A 202 -2.57 23.34 -0.19
N THR A 203 -1.73 22.60 -0.89
CA THR A 203 -0.89 23.15 -1.97
C THR A 203 -1.68 23.52 -3.22
N ASP A 204 -2.77 22.80 -3.54
CA ASP A 204 -3.71 23.22 -4.58
C ASP A 204 -4.36 24.56 -4.25
N LEU A 205 -4.76 24.77 -3.00
CA LEU A 205 -5.30 26.05 -2.52
C LEU A 205 -4.27 27.16 -2.61
N LEU A 206 -3.01 26.91 -2.24
CA LEU A 206 -1.92 27.88 -2.43
C LEU A 206 -1.75 28.28 -3.88
N SER A 207 -1.73 27.30 -4.80
CA SER A 207 -1.59 27.59 -6.24
C SER A 207 -2.77 28.33 -6.85
N ALA A 208 -3.95 28.25 -6.21
CA ALA A 208 -5.17 28.97 -6.60
C ALA A 208 -5.31 30.33 -5.92
N GLY A 209 -4.32 30.79 -5.12
CA GLY A 209 -4.37 32.04 -4.37
C GLY A 209 -5.35 32.03 -3.17
N ARG A 210 -5.83 30.84 -2.77
CA ARG A 210 -6.79 30.64 -1.67
C ARG A 210 -6.07 30.43 -0.33
N TYR A 211 -5.30 31.40 0.10
CA TYR A 211 -4.37 31.27 1.21
C TYR A 211 -5.04 31.03 2.56
N ALA A 212 -6.20 31.69 2.81
CA ALA A 212 -6.96 31.49 4.03
C ALA A 212 -7.45 30.03 4.16
N ASP A 213 -7.88 29.44 3.06
CA ASP A 213 -8.34 28.06 3.05
C ASP A 213 -7.17 27.07 3.23
N ALA A 214 -5.97 27.41 2.70
CA ALA A 214 -4.75 26.63 2.91
C ALA A 214 -4.36 26.62 4.41
N LEU A 215 -4.44 27.75 5.10
CA LEU A 215 -4.20 27.83 6.55
C LEU A 215 -5.24 27.03 7.34
N LEU A 216 -6.52 27.03 6.94
CA LEU A 216 -7.54 26.21 7.57
C LEU A 216 -7.24 24.71 7.45
N LYS A 217 -6.65 24.28 6.32
CA LYS A 217 -6.19 22.88 6.15
C LYS A 217 -5.03 22.55 7.09
N LEU A 218 -4.06 23.47 7.26
CA LEU A 218 -2.99 23.30 8.24
C LEU A 218 -3.56 23.16 9.66
N GLN A 219 -4.48 24.04 10.05
CA GLN A 219 -5.14 23.96 11.36
C GLN A 219 -5.91 22.65 11.56
N THR A 220 -6.48 22.08 10.49
CA THR A 220 -7.12 20.76 10.56
C THR A 220 -6.11 19.68 10.92
N LEU A 221 -4.93 19.66 10.28
CA LEU A 221 -3.86 18.71 10.59
C LEU A 221 -3.37 18.84 12.04
N LEU A 222 -3.20 20.05 12.52
CA LEU A 222 -2.78 20.32 13.89
C LEU A 222 -3.84 19.85 14.90
N LYS A 223 -5.14 20.06 14.61
CA LYS A 223 -6.24 19.54 15.44
C LYS A 223 -6.32 18.00 15.45
N MET A 224 -5.90 17.36 14.37
CA MET A 224 -5.78 15.89 14.29
C MET A 224 -4.55 15.37 15.07
N GLN A 225 -3.84 16.24 15.79
CA GLN A 225 -2.63 15.93 16.55
C GLN A 225 -1.47 15.38 15.71
N GLU A 226 -1.45 15.72 14.42
CA GLU A 226 -0.30 15.41 13.59
C GLU A 226 0.93 16.22 14.04
N GLU A 227 2.04 15.55 14.21
CA GLU A 227 3.28 16.20 14.65
C GLU A 227 3.76 17.24 13.62
N PRO A 228 4.03 18.49 14.03
CA PRO A 228 4.48 19.55 13.12
C PRO A 228 5.64 19.16 12.21
N ILE A 229 6.58 18.35 12.71
CA ILE A 229 7.73 17.88 11.93
C ILE A 229 7.30 16.92 10.82
N LYS A 230 6.27 16.10 11.04
CA LYS A 230 5.70 15.22 10.01
C LYS A 230 4.97 16.03 8.95
N ILE A 231 4.19 17.04 9.37
CA ILE A 231 3.52 17.97 8.43
C ILE A 231 4.55 18.65 7.54
N LEU A 232 5.63 19.18 8.13
CA LEU A 232 6.73 19.80 7.36
C LEU A 232 7.37 18.81 6.39
N GLY A 233 7.60 17.57 6.83
CA GLY A 233 8.14 16.50 5.99
C GLY A 233 7.25 16.20 4.78
N ALA A 234 5.93 16.13 4.98
CA ALA A 234 4.95 15.91 3.92
C ALA A 234 4.88 17.08 2.95
N VAL A 235 4.86 18.33 3.46
CA VAL A 235 4.91 19.57 2.65
C VAL A 235 6.19 19.61 1.81
N GLY A 236 7.35 19.37 2.43
CA GLY A 236 8.63 19.33 1.73
C GLY A 236 8.70 18.23 0.67
N GLY A 237 8.20 17.03 0.99
CA GLY A 237 8.07 15.93 0.05
C GLY A 237 7.18 16.28 -1.14
N HIS A 238 6.06 16.96 -0.89
CA HIS A 238 5.14 17.38 -1.95
C HIS A 238 5.77 18.44 -2.87
N PHE A 239 6.40 19.49 -2.34
CA PHE A 239 7.10 20.50 -3.17
C PHE A 239 8.29 19.91 -3.91
N ARG A 240 8.98 18.92 -3.37
CA ARG A 240 10.02 18.18 -4.10
C ARG A 240 9.43 17.47 -5.33
N ARG A 241 8.30 16.80 -5.17
CA ARG A 241 7.59 16.16 -6.28
C ARG A 241 7.15 17.18 -7.33
N ILE A 242 6.59 18.33 -6.92
CA ILE A 242 6.20 19.43 -7.81
C ILE A 242 7.43 19.98 -8.57
N SER A 243 8.56 20.21 -7.87
CA SER A 243 9.79 20.71 -8.49
C SER A 243 10.33 19.71 -9.54
N THR A 244 10.35 18.42 -9.22
CA THR A 244 10.75 17.37 -10.15
C THR A 244 9.79 17.33 -11.37
N ALA A 245 8.49 17.42 -11.12
CA ALA A 245 7.49 17.47 -12.18
C ALA A 245 7.65 18.70 -13.07
N ARG A 246 7.99 19.88 -12.49
CA ARG A 246 8.23 21.10 -13.25
C ARG A 246 9.42 20.95 -14.19
N ILE A 247 10.53 20.40 -13.67
CA ILE A 247 11.72 20.12 -14.51
C ILE A 247 11.39 19.16 -15.65
N LEU A 248 10.61 18.11 -15.39
CA LEU A 248 10.18 17.14 -16.40
C LEU A 248 9.29 17.81 -17.47
N LEU A 249 8.36 18.68 -17.06
CA LEU A 249 7.49 19.44 -17.98
C LEU A 249 8.31 20.35 -18.88
N ASP A 250 9.28 21.07 -18.34
CA ASP A 250 10.14 21.98 -19.10
C ASP A 250 11.01 21.25 -20.13
N ASN A 251 11.30 19.96 -19.86
CA ASN A 251 12.02 19.08 -20.78
C ASN A 251 11.12 18.17 -21.62
N GLY A 252 9.80 18.39 -21.63
CA GLY A 252 8.85 17.61 -22.42
C GLY A 252 8.74 16.14 -22.05
N ARG A 253 9.05 15.79 -20.78
CA ARG A 253 9.07 14.40 -20.31
C ARG A 253 7.70 13.98 -19.76
N PRO A 254 7.31 12.71 -19.93
CA PRO A 254 6.01 12.20 -19.51
C PRO A 254 5.90 11.93 -17.99
N ALA A 255 4.66 11.86 -17.50
CA ALA A 255 4.36 11.54 -16.09
C ALA A 255 4.91 10.18 -15.62
N SER A 256 5.10 9.22 -16.54
CA SER A 256 5.69 7.92 -16.22
C SER A 256 7.14 8.00 -15.72
N GLU A 257 7.87 9.07 -16.04
CA GLU A 257 9.20 9.31 -15.47
C GLU A 257 9.10 9.83 -14.04
N LEU A 258 8.15 10.71 -13.76
CA LEU A 258 7.89 11.17 -12.39
C LEU A 258 7.50 10.00 -11.47
N GLN A 259 6.65 9.09 -11.99
CA GLN A 259 6.29 7.86 -11.30
C GLN A 259 7.52 7.07 -10.88
N LYS A 260 8.45 6.83 -11.80
CA LYS A 260 9.68 6.07 -11.55
C LYS A 260 10.63 6.80 -10.59
N LEU A 261 10.83 8.11 -10.77
CA LEU A 261 11.75 8.91 -9.98
C LEU A 261 11.28 9.10 -8.54
N CYS A 262 9.97 9.26 -8.34
CA CYS A 262 9.40 9.55 -7.03
C CYS A 262 8.78 8.34 -6.34
N GLY A 263 8.69 7.17 -7.02
CA GLY A 263 8.06 5.96 -6.46
C GLY A 263 6.57 6.13 -6.16
N ILE A 264 5.86 7.00 -6.89
CA ILE A 264 4.44 7.31 -6.66
C ILE A 264 3.55 6.63 -7.72
N PRO A 265 2.27 6.35 -7.40
CA PRO A 265 1.33 5.80 -8.37
C PRO A 265 1.17 6.69 -9.61
N ASP A 266 0.82 6.10 -10.77
CA ASP A 266 0.66 6.80 -12.05
C ASP A 266 -0.36 7.95 -11.94
N PHE A 267 -1.49 7.75 -11.27
CA PHE A 267 -2.48 8.81 -11.09
C PHE A 267 -1.94 9.98 -10.26
N ALA A 268 -1.16 9.69 -9.21
CA ALA A 268 -0.53 10.73 -8.39
C ALA A 268 0.54 11.49 -9.19
N ALA A 269 1.29 10.79 -10.05
CA ALA A 269 2.25 11.40 -10.95
C ALA A 269 1.57 12.35 -11.94
N ARG A 270 0.47 11.93 -12.59
CA ARG A 270 -0.31 12.78 -13.50
C ARG A 270 -0.86 14.02 -12.80
N LYS A 271 -1.45 13.84 -11.61
CA LYS A 271 -1.99 14.94 -10.80
C LYS A 271 -0.90 15.92 -10.37
N THR A 272 0.27 15.41 -9.97
CA THR A 272 1.42 16.24 -9.61
C THR A 272 1.96 17.01 -10.83
N MET A 273 2.00 16.39 -12.03
CA MET A 273 2.37 17.07 -13.28
C MET A 273 1.40 18.20 -13.64
N GLU A 274 0.10 17.98 -13.43
CA GLU A 274 -0.90 19.02 -13.65
C GLU A 274 -0.74 20.18 -12.64
N ALA A 275 -0.58 19.89 -11.37
CA ALA A 275 -0.32 20.90 -10.33
C ALA A 275 0.96 21.69 -10.62
N ALA A 276 2.03 21.02 -11.06
CA ALA A 276 3.32 21.64 -11.37
C ALA A 276 3.24 22.68 -12.52
N ARG A 277 2.25 22.61 -13.39
CA ARG A 277 2.03 23.62 -14.44
C ARG A 277 1.69 25.00 -13.88
N ARG A 278 1.15 25.07 -12.68
CA ARG A 278 0.73 26.30 -12.02
C ARG A 278 1.88 27.01 -11.32
N PHE A 279 2.99 26.32 -11.07
CA PHE A 279 4.13 26.85 -10.33
C PHE A 279 5.30 27.17 -11.26
N SER A 280 5.94 28.32 -11.05
CA SER A 280 7.16 28.70 -11.77
C SER A 280 8.39 27.94 -11.22
N PRO A 281 9.46 27.76 -12.03
CA PRO A 281 10.72 27.24 -11.52
C PRO A 281 11.30 28.05 -10.35
N SER A 282 11.14 29.37 -10.37
CA SER A 282 11.59 30.25 -9.30
C SER A 282 10.81 30.01 -8.00
N PHE A 283 9.50 29.84 -8.08
CA PHE A 283 8.69 29.46 -6.94
C PHE A 283 9.13 28.11 -6.34
N CYS A 284 9.36 27.10 -7.19
CA CYS A 284 9.83 25.79 -6.73
C CYS A 284 11.16 25.88 -5.95
N ALA A 285 12.09 26.69 -6.44
CA ALA A 285 13.38 26.90 -5.76
C ALA A 285 13.20 27.62 -4.39
N LYS A 286 12.36 28.64 -4.34
CA LYS A 286 12.05 29.38 -3.11
C LYS A 286 11.30 28.50 -2.10
N ALA A 287 10.32 27.71 -2.56
CA ALA A 287 9.59 26.78 -1.70
C ALA A 287 10.54 25.76 -1.04
N ALA A 288 11.50 25.23 -1.80
CA ALA A 288 12.50 24.32 -1.25
C ALA A 288 13.39 25.01 -0.19
N ALA A 289 13.80 26.26 -0.42
CA ALA A 289 14.58 27.04 0.53
C ALA A 289 13.80 27.35 1.81
N LEU A 290 12.53 27.77 1.70
CA LEU A 290 11.66 28.04 2.84
C LEU A 290 11.39 26.79 3.69
N VAL A 291 11.14 25.64 3.06
CA VAL A 291 10.99 24.38 3.77
C VAL A 291 12.25 24.01 4.53
N LEU A 292 13.43 24.16 3.90
CA LEU A 292 14.71 23.86 4.54
C LEU A 292 14.99 24.80 5.73
N GLU A 293 14.71 26.10 5.57
CA GLU A 293 14.85 27.10 6.65
C GLU A 293 13.93 26.77 7.82
N THR A 294 12.68 26.39 7.53
CA THR A 294 11.70 26.00 8.56
C THR A 294 12.15 24.72 9.29
N ASP A 295 12.65 23.72 8.56
CA ASP A 295 13.19 22.48 9.15
C ASP A 295 14.37 22.79 10.08
N TYR A 296 15.27 23.66 9.66
CA TYR A 296 16.39 24.11 10.49
C TYR A 296 15.91 24.81 11.76
N LYS A 297 14.95 25.75 11.65
CA LYS A 297 14.37 26.46 12.80
C LYS A 297 13.68 25.52 13.78
N MET A 298 12.87 24.59 13.29
CA MET A 298 12.20 23.58 14.14
C MET A 298 13.17 22.71 14.95
N LYS A 299 14.38 22.50 14.45
CA LYS A 299 15.40 21.66 15.10
C LYS A 299 16.37 22.44 15.99
N THR A 300 16.52 23.76 15.81
CA THR A 300 17.57 24.53 16.43
C THR A 300 17.07 25.73 17.26
N SER A 301 15.82 26.16 17.06
CA SER A 301 15.22 27.24 17.86
C SER A 301 14.27 26.66 18.93
N PHE A 302 13.88 27.53 19.87
CA PHE A 302 12.85 27.27 20.87
C PHE A 302 11.48 27.82 20.43
N ASP A 303 11.33 28.16 19.15
CA ASP A 303 10.09 28.67 18.60
C ASP A 303 9.00 27.56 18.59
N ASP A 304 7.75 28.00 18.64
CA ASP A 304 6.62 27.11 18.50
C ASP A 304 6.57 26.52 17.07
N ASN A 305 6.65 25.22 16.95
CA ASN A 305 6.68 24.50 15.69
C ASN A 305 5.39 24.69 14.88
N GLU A 306 4.24 24.82 15.52
CA GLU A 306 2.95 25.09 14.84
C GLU A 306 3.00 26.47 14.19
N ARG A 307 3.51 27.47 14.91
CA ARG A 307 3.68 28.82 14.40
C ARG A 307 4.69 28.91 13.26
N LEU A 308 5.75 28.11 13.29
CA LEU A 308 6.71 28.01 12.19
C LEU A 308 6.06 27.47 10.91
N LEU A 309 5.14 26.51 11.02
CA LEU A 309 4.34 26.01 9.89
C LEU A 309 3.39 27.07 9.33
N GLU A 310 2.70 27.80 10.19
CA GLU A 310 1.81 28.89 9.76
C GLU A 310 2.61 29.97 8.98
N LEU A 311 3.79 30.34 9.50
CA LEU A 311 4.68 31.28 8.82
C LEU A 311 5.16 30.75 7.48
N LEU A 312 5.50 29.46 7.38
CA LEU A 312 5.87 28.82 6.12
C LEU A 312 4.75 28.96 5.07
N ILE A 313 3.50 28.65 5.44
CA ILE A 313 2.36 28.77 4.52
C ILE A 313 2.15 30.22 4.08
N LEU A 314 2.29 31.20 5.00
CA LEU A 314 2.20 32.61 4.68
C LEU A 314 3.33 33.07 3.74
N GLN A 315 4.55 32.63 3.95
CA GLN A 315 5.70 32.95 3.08
C GLN A 315 5.51 32.32 1.68
N LEU A 316 5.08 31.07 1.61
CA LEU A 316 4.74 30.40 0.35
C LEU A 316 3.63 31.14 -0.41
N SER A 317 2.67 31.75 0.31
CA SER A 317 1.58 32.50 -0.30
C SER A 317 2.03 33.82 -0.96
N GLN A 318 3.12 34.40 -0.50
CA GLN A 318 3.68 35.62 -1.08
C GLN A 318 4.50 35.37 -2.34
N GLU A 319 4.90 34.15 -2.58
CA GLU A 319 5.75 33.73 -3.70
C GLU A 319 4.97 32.99 -4.81
N ALA A 320 3.74 32.53 -4.53
CA ALA A 320 2.85 31.83 -5.49
C ALA A 320 2.08 32.84 -6.32
#